data_93c83279b03dcecdfdefe80033593eeb
#
_entry.id   93c83279b03dcecdfdefe80033593eeb
#
_cell.length_a   1.000
_cell.length_b   1.000
_cell.length_c   1.000
_cell.angle_alpha   90.00
_cell.angle_beta   90.00
_cell.angle_gamma   90.00
#
_symmetry.space_group_name_H-M   'P 1'
#
loop_
_entity.id
_entity.type
_entity.pdbx_description
1 polymer ?
#
loop_
_entity_poly.entity_id
_entity_poly.type
_entity_poly.pdbx_seq_one_letter_code
_entity_poly.pdbx_strand_id
1 'polypeptide(L)'
;TLGIMLGSIWAYYELGWGGFWFWDPVENVSLMPWLALTTLLHCILVLEKKQVLTSWVIILSISTFTLSMCGTFLVRSGILNSVHTFANDPGRGLFILVFLFSLVLISLFVFFFFHKSNHNELNNFSWVSKETSIIINNWFMMYFLSVVLIGTVYPIFLDVLSSEKISVGPPFYHKLIVPFLIPFLLAMAIGPKLKWIKSNLDDKFSMILLFIISVLISFFILKIFEANFLINTILISSATYLFFITFRDFFIKKFSNISQNISHFGFSLLILSILFNNLFSSEIITNLKVGETFE
;
A
#
# COMPACT_ATOMS: atom_id res chain seq x y z
N THR A 1 9.71 3.27 -4.27
CA THR A 1 8.92 2.80 -5.44
C THR A 1 9.82 2.10 -6.46
N LEU A 2 10.82 2.80 -7.03
CA LEU A 2 11.67 2.23 -8.08
C LEU A 2 12.39 0.94 -7.63
N GLY A 3 12.96 0.92 -6.42
CA GLY A 3 13.64 -0.25 -5.87
C GLY A 3 12.72 -1.46 -5.70
N ILE A 4 11.49 -1.25 -5.21
CA ILE A 4 10.48 -2.32 -5.08
C ILE A 4 10.13 -2.88 -6.48
N MET A 5 9.88 -1.99 -7.44
CA MET A 5 9.51 -2.38 -8.80
C MET A 5 10.64 -3.16 -9.50
N LEU A 6 11.88 -2.69 -9.41
CA LEU A 6 13.03 -3.41 -9.97
C LEU A 6 13.27 -4.75 -9.28
N GLY A 7 13.08 -4.84 -7.97
CA GLY A 7 13.14 -6.07 -7.19
C GLY A 7 12.09 -7.09 -7.64
N SER A 8 10.85 -6.65 -7.87
CA SER A 8 9.77 -7.51 -8.38
C SER A 8 10.06 -8.04 -9.79
N ILE A 9 10.59 -7.19 -10.67
CA ILE A 9 11.01 -7.59 -12.03
C ILE A 9 12.15 -8.61 -11.93
N TRP A 10 13.15 -8.37 -11.08
CA TRP A 10 14.25 -9.27 -10.86
C TRP A 10 13.78 -10.65 -10.38
N ALA A 11 12.88 -10.68 -9.36
CA ALA A 11 12.32 -11.93 -8.83
C ALA A 11 11.55 -12.72 -9.90
N TYR A 12 10.80 -12.03 -10.75
CA TYR A 12 10.07 -12.65 -11.85
C TYR A 12 11.00 -13.36 -12.83
N TYR A 13 12.11 -12.73 -13.24
CA TYR A 13 13.03 -13.29 -14.23
C TYR A 13 14.01 -14.31 -13.64
N GLU A 14 14.56 -14.05 -12.46
CA GLU A 14 15.64 -14.86 -11.89
C GLU A 14 15.12 -16.04 -11.06
N LEU A 15 14.01 -15.88 -10.38
CA LEU A 15 13.46 -16.94 -9.54
C LEU A 15 12.39 -17.78 -10.25
N GLY A 16 12.01 -17.40 -11.47
CA GLY A 16 11.00 -18.12 -12.27
C GLY A 16 9.61 -18.11 -11.62
N TRP A 17 9.32 -17.09 -10.82
CA TRP A 17 8.00 -16.95 -10.20
C TRP A 17 6.95 -16.58 -11.25
N GLY A 18 5.75 -17.16 -11.13
CA GLY A 18 4.64 -16.94 -12.06
C GLY A 18 3.98 -15.55 -11.95
N GLY A 19 4.44 -14.69 -11.07
CA GLY A 19 3.90 -13.35 -10.86
C GLY A 19 4.96 -12.37 -10.37
N PHE A 20 4.59 -11.10 -10.24
CA PHE A 20 5.49 -10.04 -9.81
C PHE A 20 5.47 -9.78 -8.30
N TRP A 21 4.55 -10.40 -7.52
CA TRP A 21 4.42 -10.23 -6.08
C TRP A 21 3.81 -11.47 -5.43
N PHE A 22 4.49 -12.02 -4.45
CA PHE A 22 4.11 -13.27 -3.79
C PHE A 22 3.85 -13.13 -2.29
N TRP A 23 3.89 -11.92 -1.75
CA TRP A 23 3.82 -11.67 -0.32
C TRP A 23 4.96 -12.36 0.45
N ASP A 24 6.10 -12.56 -0.20
CA ASP A 24 7.29 -13.05 0.48
C ASP A 24 7.69 -12.09 1.61
N PRO A 25 8.20 -12.61 2.74
CA PRO A 25 8.59 -11.75 3.87
C PRO A 25 9.56 -10.61 3.51
N VAL A 26 10.49 -10.81 2.57
CA VAL A 26 11.43 -9.75 2.12
C VAL A 26 10.73 -8.71 1.25
N GLU A 27 9.78 -9.13 0.39
CA GLU A 27 8.92 -8.20 -0.35
C GLU A 27 8.10 -7.33 0.61
N ASN A 28 7.44 -7.97 1.58
CA ASN A 28 6.62 -7.31 2.59
C ASN A 28 7.42 -6.29 3.41
N VAL A 29 8.65 -6.66 3.80
CA VAL A 29 9.56 -5.79 4.56
C VAL A 29 9.96 -4.55 3.76
N SER A 30 10.02 -4.63 2.43
CA SER A 30 10.25 -3.47 1.57
C SER A 30 8.99 -2.60 1.38
N LEU A 31 7.81 -3.22 1.41
CA LEU A 31 6.52 -2.54 1.24
C LEU A 31 6.12 -1.71 2.47
N MET A 32 6.41 -2.20 3.68
CA MET A 32 6.03 -1.51 4.93
C MET A 32 6.57 -0.08 5.04
N PRO A 33 7.88 0.20 4.87
CA PRO A 33 8.37 1.58 4.89
C PRO A 33 7.84 2.43 3.74
N TRP A 34 7.50 1.83 2.59
CA TRP A 34 6.88 2.53 1.47
C TRP A 34 5.47 3.03 1.83
N LEU A 35 4.65 2.20 2.51
CA LEU A 35 3.32 2.59 2.99
C LEU A 35 3.41 3.74 4.00
N ALA A 36 4.31 3.62 4.99
CA ALA A 36 4.55 4.67 5.98
C ALA A 36 5.07 5.97 5.34
N LEU A 37 5.99 5.88 4.38
CA LEU A 37 6.56 7.04 3.69
C LEU A 37 5.52 7.75 2.81
N THR A 38 4.65 7.00 2.14
CA THR A 38 3.55 7.57 1.34
C THR A 38 2.58 8.33 2.24
N THR A 39 2.24 7.79 3.42
CA THR A 39 1.44 8.48 4.43
C THR A 39 2.14 9.75 4.94
N LEU A 40 3.43 9.65 5.23
CA LEU A 40 4.26 10.79 5.66
C LEU A 40 4.26 11.90 4.63
N LEU A 41 4.41 11.57 3.34
CA LEU A 41 4.37 12.55 2.25
C LEU A 41 3.06 13.36 2.26
N HIS A 42 1.92 12.69 2.42
CA HIS A 42 0.62 13.35 2.50
C HIS A 42 0.50 14.24 3.75
N CYS A 43 1.01 13.79 4.90
CA CYS A 43 1.03 14.59 6.13
C CYS A 43 1.91 15.84 6.00
N ILE A 44 3.09 15.73 5.35
CA ILE A 44 3.99 16.87 5.10
C ILE A 44 3.29 17.92 4.24
N LEU A 45 2.55 17.51 3.21
CA LEU A 45 1.80 18.45 2.36
C LEU A 45 0.73 19.22 3.16
N VAL A 46 0.06 18.56 4.12
CA VAL A 46 -0.88 19.24 5.02
C VAL A 46 -0.15 20.16 5.99
N LEU A 47 0.94 19.69 6.58
CA LEU A 47 1.75 20.48 7.50
C LEU A 47 2.28 21.76 6.82
N GLU A 48 2.80 21.65 5.59
CA GLU A 48 3.28 22.81 4.82
C GLU A 48 2.17 23.83 4.54
N LYS A 49 0.97 23.38 4.21
CA LYS A 49 -0.14 24.27 3.81
C LYS A 49 -0.96 24.80 4.98
N LYS A 50 -1.08 24.04 6.06
CA LYS A 50 -2.04 24.31 7.15
C LYS A 50 -1.43 24.30 8.55
N GLN A 51 -0.17 23.92 8.69
CA GLN A 51 0.54 23.82 9.98
C GLN A 51 -0.18 22.89 10.99
N VAL A 52 -0.85 21.85 10.49
CA VAL A 52 -1.51 20.81 11.28
C VAL A 52 -0.89 19.44 10.99
N LEU A 53 -1.21 18.41 11.77
CA LEU A 53 -0.69 17.04 11.68
C LEU A 53 0.81 16.90 12.05
N THR A 54 1.36 17.81 12.84
CA THR A 54 2.78 17.77 13.26
C THR A 54 3.12 16.46 13.96
N SER A 55 2.27 15.98 14.88
CA SER A 55 2.47 14.70 15.57
C SER A 55 2.50 13.52 14.60
N TRP A 56 1.63 13.50 13.58
CA TRP A 56 1.63 12.50 12.53
C TRP A 56 2.95 12.49 11.75
N VAL A 57 3.45 13.67 11.37
CA VAL A 57 4.71 13.80 10.62
C VAL A 57 5.88 13.23 11.44
N ILE A 58 5.98 13.57 12.74
CA ILE A 58 7.07 13.10 13.59
C ILE A 58 6.99 11.58 13.78
N ILE A 59 5.80 11.05 14.15
CA ILE A 59 5.62 9.62 14.39
C ILE A 59 5.88 8.82 13.10
N LEU A 60 5.36 9.27 11.97
CA LEU A 60 5.56 8.59 10.69
C LEU A 60 7.02 8.64 10.22
N SER A 61 7.74 9.73 10.50
CA SER A 61 9.18 9.82 10.20
C SER A 61 9.98 8.78 10.99
N ILE A 62 9.72 8.68 12.30
CA ILE A 62 10.33 7.66 13.16
C ILE A 62 9.95 6.26 12.68
N SER A 63 8.67 6.01 12.43
CA SER A 63 8.17 4.71 11.98
C SER A 63 8.74 4.29 10.63
N THR A 64 8.82 5.20 9.65
CA THR A 64 9.37 4.91 8.32
C THR A 64 10.83 4.49 8.41
N PHE A 65 11.62 5.24 9.17
CA PHE A 65 13.04 4.90 9.40
C PHE A 65 13.17 3.57 10.14
N THR A 66 12.41 3.38 11.22
CA THR A 66 12.37 2.14 11.99
C THR A 66 12.05 0.94 11.14
N LEU A 67 11.00 1.01 10.31
CA LEU A 67 10.59 -0.07 9.41
C LEU A 67 11.67 -0.38 8.36
N SER A 68 12.33 0.63 7.81
CA SER A 68 13.43 0.44 6.86
C SER A 68 14.63 -0.27 7.49
N MET A 69 15.01 0.13 8.70
CA MET A 69 16.11 -0.52 9.44
C MET A 69 15.71 -1.91 9.94
N CYS A 70 14.46 -2.09 10.37
CA CYS A 70 13.91 -3.40 10.73
C CYS A 70 13.97 -4.36 9.54
N GLY A 71 13.69 -3.89 8.34
CA GLY A 71 13.85 -4.65 7.12
C GLY A 71 15.27 -5.14 6.90
N THR A 72 16.25 -4.25 7.05
CA THR A 72 17.65 -4.60 6.95
C THR A 72 18.07 -5.62 8.02
N PHE A 73 17.57 -5.46 9.26
CA PHE A 73 17.79 -6.42 10.34
C PHE A 73 17.22 -7.80 9.97
N LEU A 74 15.96 -7.87 9.56
CA LEU A 74 15.28 -9.14 9.26
C LEU A 74 16.01 -9.92 8.16
N VAL A 75 16.41 -9.25 7.08
CA VAL A 75 17.15 -9.89 5.97
C VAL A 75 18.54 -10.37 6.42
N ARG A 76 19.25 -9.61 7.29
CA ARG A 76 20.60 -9.96 7.74
C ARG A 76 20.65 -10.95 8.88
N SER A 77 19.64 -10.98 9.75
CA SER A 77 19.61 -11.84 10.94
C SER A 77 19.52 -13.34 10.61
N GLY A 78 19.06 -13.71 9.43
CA GLY A 78 18.77 -15.10 9.07
C GLY A 78 17.51 -15.67 9.72
N ILE A 79 16.70 -14.83 10.36
CA ILE A 79 15.44 -15.23 11.01
C ILE A 79 14.34 -15.50 9.97
N LEU A 80 14.36 -14.78 8.83
CA LEU A 80 13.37 -14.95 7.77
C LEU A 80 13.64 -16.21 6.96
N ASN A 81 12.63 -17.02 6.80
CA ASN A 81 12.62 -18.10 5.83
C ASN A 81 12.11 -17.56 4.47
N SER A 82 13.02 -17.04 3.67
CA SER A 82 12.74 -16.47 2.35
C SER A 82 13.83 -16.83 1.35
N VAL A 83 13.44 -17.00 0.11
CA VAL A 83 14.38 -17.24 -1.01
C VAL A 83 15.30 -16.04 -1.29
N HIS A 84 14.96 -14.86 -0.78
CA HIS A 84 15.77 -13.64 -0.88
C HIS A 84 16.82 -13.49 0.24
N THR A 85 16.85 -14.39 1.23
CA THR A 85 17.80 -14.32 2.37
C THR A 85 19.09 -15.10 2.11
N PHE A 86 19.89 -14.66 1.18
CA PHE A 86 21.15 -15.33 0.79
C PHE A 86 22.42 -14.72 1.40
N ALA A 87 22.31 -13.68 2.22
CA ALA A 87 23.45 -12.99 2.84
C ALA A 87 23.30 -12.88 4.37
N ASN A 88 23.10 -14.03 5.03
CA ASN A 88 22.90 -14.08 6.48
C ASN A 88 24.19 -13.77 7.23
N ASP A 89 24.10 -12.86 8.19
CA ASP A 89 25.18 -12.52 9.13
C ASP A 89 24.55 -12.16 10.49
N PRO A 90 24.34 -13.15 11.37
CA PRO A 90 23.69 -12.94 12.66
C PRO A 90 24.41 -11.91 13.55
N GLY A 91 25.76 -11.81 13.45
CA GLY A 91 26.52 -10.84 14.24
C GLY A 91 26.23 -9.39 13.84
N ARG A 92 26.18 -9.12 12.54
CA ARG A 92 25.74 -7.82 12.02
C ARG A 92 24.26 -7.58 12.28
N GLY A 93 23.43 -8.63 12.19
CA GLY A 93 22.02 -8.57 12.55
C GLY A 93 21.82 -8.07 13.98
N LEU A 94 22.52 -8.65 14.95
CA LEU A 94 22.45 -8.23 16.35
C LEU A 94 22.88 -6.77 16.55
N PHE A 95 23.96 -6.35 15.89
CA PHE A 95 24.39 -4.94 15.93
C PHE A 95 23.29 -3.99 15.43
N ILE A 96 22.68 -4.30 14.30
CA ILE A 96 21.58 -3.50 13.73
C ILE A 96 20.39 -3.46 14.69
N LEU A 97 20.05 -4.59 15.35
CA LEU A 97 18.95 -4.66 16.32
C LEU A 97 19.19 -3.74 17.52
N VAL A 98 20.39 -3.80 18.12
CA VAL A 98 20.76 -2.95 19.27
C VAL A 98 20.74 -1.47 18.87
N PHE A 99 21.31 -1.14 17.72
CA PHE A 99 21.27 0.22 17.17
C PHE A 99 19.85 0.71 16.96
N LEU A 100 19.00 -0.09 16.31
CA LEU A 100 17.58 0.22 16.05
C LEU A 100 16.83 0.45 17.35
N PHE A 101 16.96 -0.46 18.32
CA PHE A 101 16.30 -0.35 19.62
C PHE A 101 16.69 0.94 20.35
N SER A 102 17.99 1.24 20.40
CA SER A 102 18.51 2.47 21.01
C SER A 102 17.97 3.72 20.33
N LEU A 103 17.96 3.74 19.01
CA LEU A 103 17.46 4.87 18.23
C LEU A 103 15.96 5.11 18.42
N VAL A 104 15.15 4.03 18.43
CA VAL A 104 13.71 4.11 18.68
C VAL A 104 13.45 4.63 20.08
N LEU A 105 14.14 4.13 21.11
CA LEU A 105 13.99 4.60 22.48
C LEU A 105 14.32 6.09 22.61
N ILE A 106 15.44 6.54 22.03
CA ILE A 106 15.85 7.95 22.06
C ILE A 106 14.81 8.80 21.34
N SER A 107 14.33 8.37 20.15
CA SER A 107 13.36 9.11 19.36
C SER A 107 12.02 9.25 20.08
N LEU A 108 11.54 8.18 20.72
CA LEU A 108 10.31 8.21 21.52
C LEU A 108 10.49 9.07 22.77
N PHE A 109 11.63 8.97 23.45
CA PHE A 109 11.94 9.81 24.61
C PHE A 109 11.88 11.29 24.23
N VAL A 110 12.58 11.68 23.15
CA VAL A 110 12.56 13.06 22.66
C VAL A 110 11.14 13.49 22.28
N PHE A 111 10.40 12.64 21.60
CA PHE A 111 9.01 12.93 21.22
C PHE A 111 8.13 13.17 22.45
N PHE A 112 8.12 12.28 23.42
CA PHE A 112 7.23 12.39 24.60
C PHE A 112 7.59 13.57 25.53
N PHE A 113 8.88 13.89 25.66
CA PHE A 113 9.30 14.95 26.59
C PHE A 113 9.35 16.34 25.95
N PHE A 114 9.58 16.45 24.66
CA PHE A 114 9.79 17.74 23.99
C PHE A 114 8.70 18.13 23.00
N HIS A 115 7.88 17.18 22.50
CA HIS A 115 6.82 17.51 21.59
C HIS A 115 5.62 18.11 22.32
N LYS A 116 5.24 19.32 21.93
CA LYS A 116 4.03 20.01 22.42
C LYS A 116 2.96 19.89 21.33
N SER A 117 1.90 19.15 21.61
CA SER A 117 0.74 19.09 20.71
C SER A 117 -0.11 20.35 20.83
N ASN A 118 -0.42 21.00 19.72
CA ASN A 118 -1.35 22.10 19.65
C ASN A 118 -2.78 21.56 19.54
N HIS A 119 -3.51 21.47 20.65
CA HIS A 119 -4.88 20.92 20.69
C HIS A 119 -5.89 21.67 19.79
N ASN A 120 -5.58 22.91 19.36
CA ASN A 120 -6.46 23.71 18.50
C ASN A 120 -6.34 23.36 16.99
N GLU A 121 -5.43 22.46 16.61
CA GLU A 121 -5.14 22.18 15.21
C GLU A 121 -6.29 21.46 14.47
N LEU A 122 -7.02 20.57 15.15
CA LEU A 122 -8.04 19.71 14.53
C LEU A 122 -9.42 20.34 14.40
N ASN A 123 -9.69 21.44 15.10
CA ASN A 123 -11.03 22.04 15.15
C ASN A 123 -11.38 23.00 14.01
N ASN A 124 -10.44 23.25 13.08
CA ASN A 124 -10.56 24.30 12.09
C ASN A 124 -11.00 23.85 10.70
N PHE A 125 -11.30 22.56 10.47
CA PHE A 125 -11.71 22.08 9.16
C PHE A 125 -12.96 21.17 9.21
N SER A 126 -13.71 21.21 8.12
CA SER A 126 -14.96 20.45 7.95
C SER A 126 -14.68 18.97 7.65
N TRP A 127 -15.65 18.09 7.96
CA TRP A 127 -15.66 16.69 7.54
C TRP A 127 -15.49 16.51 6.02
N VAL A 128 -16.00 17.46 5.23
CA VAL A 128 -15.80 17.50 3.77
C VAL A 128 -14.72 18.52 3.46
N SER A 129 -13.47 18.10 3.61
CA SER A 129 -12.28 18.92 3.36
C SER A 129 -11.12 18.05 2.86
N LYS A 130 -10.12 18.68 2.28
CA LYS A 130 -8.90 18.00 1.81
C LYS A 130 -8.11 17.40 2.99
N GLU A 131 -8.08 18.09 4.13
CA GLU A 131 -7.44 17.64 5.36
C GLU A 131 -8.06 16.33 5.85
N THR A 132 -9.39 16.27 5.95
CA THR A 132 -10.11 15.05 6.35
C THR A 132 -9.86 13.91 5.38
N SER A 133 -9.84 14.19 4.08
CA SER A 133 -9.53 13.16 3.07
C SER A 133 -8.13 12.57 3.24
N ILE A 134 -7.14 13.39 3.60
CA ILE A 134 -5.78 12.92 3.87
C ILE A 134 -5.73 12.11 5.16
N ILE A 135 -6.46 12.49 6.21
CA ILE A 135 -6.56 11.70 7.43
C ILE A 135 -7.20 10.33 7.14
N ILE A 136 -8.24 10.27 6.34
CA ILE A 136 -8.87 9.02 5.90
C ILE A 136 -7.86 8.16 5.12
N ASN A 137 -7.11 8.75 4.20
CA ASN A 137 -6.01 8.07 3.49
C ASN A 137 -4.98 7.50 4.46
N ASN A 138 -4.58 8.27 5.50
CA ASN A 138 -3.64 7.80 6.51
C ASN A 138 -4.15 6.56 7.25
N TRP A 139 -5.43 6.53 7.61
CA TRP A 139 -6.05 5.38 8.26
C TRP A 139 -6.03 4.13 7.37
N PHE A 140 -6.34 4.25 6.08
CA PHE A 140 -6.24 3.13 5.14
C PHE A 140 -4.80 2.63 4.99
N MET A 141 -3.86 3.55 4.82
CA MET A 141 -2.44 3.19 4.68
C MET A 141 -1.88 2.51 5.94
N MET A 142 -2.26 3.00 7.14
CA MET A 142 -1.86 2.37 8.41
C MET A 142 -2.53 1.01 8.60
N TYR A 143 -3.78 0.85 8.16
CA TYR A 143 -4.45 -0.45 8.14
C TYR A 143 -3.70 -1.45 7.23
N PHE A 144 -3.38 -1.08 5.99
CA PHE A 144 -2.63 -1.94 5.08
C PHE A 144 -1.24 -2.28 5.64
N LEU A 145 -0.55 -1.31 6.21
CA LEU A 145 0.73 -1.52 6.89
C LEU A 145 0.58 -2.53 8.03
N SER A 146 -0.45 -2.40 8.86
CA SER A 146 -0.70 -3.31 9.99
C SER A 146 -0.98 -4.74 9.52
N VAL A 147 -1.76 -4.92 8.45
CA VAL A 147 -2.02 -6.24 7.85
C VAL A 147 -0.71 -6.87 7.35
N VAL A 148 0.11 -6.11 6.63
CA VAL A 148 1.40 -6.60 6.11
C VAL A 148 2.36 -6.91 7.26
N LEU A 149 2.45 -6.06 8.27
CA LEU A 149 3.29 -6.25 9.44
C LEU A 149 2.91 -7.52 10.22
N ILE A 150 1.61 -7.69 10.52
CA ILE A 150 1.12 -8.85 11.26
C ILE A 150 1.39 -10.12 10.46
N GLY A 151 1.03 -10.15 9.16
CA GLY A 151 1.23 -11.32 8.32
C GLY A 151 2.70 -11.71 8.13
N THR A 152 3.62 -10.75 8.25
CA THR A 152 5.07 -10.99 8.13
C THR A 152 5.71 -11.40 9.45
N VAL A 153 5.32 -10.76 10.56
CA VAL A 153 5.96 -10.94 11.86
C VAL A 153 5.35 -12.10 12.65
N TYR A 154 4.06 -12.38 12.48
CA TYR A 154 3.37 -13.46 13.20
C TYR A 154 4.00 -14.85 13.01
N PRO A 155 4.38 -15.28 11.78
CA PRO A 155 5.10 -16.55 11.57
C PRO A 155 6.42 -16.63 12.35
N ILE A 156 7.17 -15.53 12.42
CA ILE A 156 8.44 -15.45 13.15
C ILE A 156 8.20 -15.68 14.66
N PHE A 157 7.18 -15.06 15.22
CA PHE A 157 6.83 -15.26 16.63
C PHE A 157 6.47 -16.72 16.94
N LEU A 158 5.71 -17.37 16.07
CA LEU A 158 5.34 -18.77 16.26
C LEU A 158 6.55 -19.68 16.16
N ASP A 159 7.44 -19.48 15.20
CA ASP A 159 8.67 -20.29 15.06
C ASP A 159 9.55 -20.18 16.31
N VAL A 160 9.66 -19.00 16.90
CA VAL A 160 10.46 -18.78 18.11
C VAL A 160 9.80 -19.35 19.38
N LEU A 161 8.47 -19.23 19.52
CA LEU A 161 7.77 -19.60 20.76
C LEU A 161 7.31 -21.05 20.79
N SER A 162 6.88 -21.63 19.67
CA SER A 162 6.30 -22.97 19.58
C SER A 162 7.07 -23.92 18.67
N SER A 163 8.10 -23.45 17.98
CA SER A 163 8.82 -24.19 16.93
C SER A 163 7.90 -24.65 15.77
N GLU A 164 6.71 -24.08 15.68
CA GLU A 164 5.79 -24.33 14.57
C GLU A 164 6.13 -23.46 13.37
N LYS A 165 6.43 -24.08 12.25
CA LYS A 165 6.70 -23.36 11.00
C LYS A 165 5.43 -23.19 10.19
N ILE A 166 4.88 -21.99 10.21
CA ILE A 166 3.77 -21.61 9.36
C ILE A 166 4.23 -20.59 8.32
N SER A 167 3.59 -20.58 7.16
CA SER A 167 3.73 -19.50 6.16
C SER A 167 2.40 -18.81 5.97
N VAL A 168 2.44 -17.48 5.83
CA VAL A 168 1.29 -16.65 5.52
C VAL A 168 1.37 -16.24 4.06
N GLY A 169 0.46 -16.74 3.25
CA GLY A 169 0.46 -16.55 1.80
C GLY A 169 -0.61 -15.56 1.31
N PRO A 170 -0.74 -15.41 -0.03
CA PRO A 170 -1.65 -14.49 -0.69
C PRO A 170 -3.10 -14.49 -0.18
N PRO A 171 -3.73 -15.64 0.15
CA PRO A 171 -5.13 -15.65 0.60
C PRO A 171 -5.39 -14.83 1.87
N PHE A 172 -4.42 -14.79 2.80
CA PHE A 172 -4.52 -13.97 4.01
C PHE A 172 -4.58 -12.48 3.66
N TYR A 173 -3.61 -12.01 2.86
CA TYR A 173 -3.52 -10.61 2.47
C TYR A 173 -4.70 -10.18 1.62
N HIS A 174 -5.11 -10.99 0.64
CA HIS A 174 -6.25 -10.68 -0.22
C HIS A 174 -7.55 -10.56 0.57
N LYS A 175 -7.81 -11.47 1.52
CA LYS A 175 -9.01 -11.43 2.36
C LYS A 175 -9.11 -10.17 3.20
N LEU A 176 -7.99 -9.64 3.69
CA LEU A 176 -7.95 -8.46 4.56
C LEU A 176 -7.81 -7.16 3.77
N ILE A 177 -7.03 -7.12 2.69
CA ILE A 177 -6.75 -5.90 1.94
C ILE A 177 -7.87 -5.56 0.95
N VAL A 178 -8.37 -6.52 0.17
CA VAL A 178 -9.31 -6.26 -0.93
C VAL A 178 -10.59 -5.54 -0.50
N PRO A 179 -11.26 -5.91 0.60
CA PRO A 179 -12.48 -5.19 1.03
C PRO A 179 -12.23 -3.72 1.35
N PHE A 180 -11.06 -3.39 1.91
CA PHE A 180 -10.69 -2.02 2.27
C PHE A 180 -10.04 -1.26 1.11
N LEU A 181 -9.53 -1.97 0.10
CA LEU A 181 -9.01 -1.35 -1.12
C LEU A 181 -10.11 -0.63 -1.90
N ILE A 182 -11.33 -1.18 -1.94
CA ILE A 182 -12.48 -0.59 -2.63
C ILE A 182 -12.78 0.84 -2.11
N PRO A 183 -13.13 1.06 -0.83
CA PRO A 183 -13.38 2.39 -0.32
C PRO A 183 -12.13 3.29 -0.36
N PHE A 184 -10.93 2.74 -0.27
CA PHE A 184 -9.68 3.48 -0.45
C PHE A 184 -9.55 4.07 -1.86
N LEU A 185 -9.80 3.28 -2.92
CA LEU A 185 -9.75 3.74 -4.31
C LEU A 185 -10.80 4.82 -4.58
N LEU A 186 -12.01 4.68 -4.03
CA LEU A 186 -13.05 5.70 -4.11
C LEU A 186 -12.66 7.00 -3.39
N ALA A 187 -12.09 6.89 -2.19
CA ALA A 187 -11.59 8.04 -1.45
C ALA A 187 -10.44 8.74 -2.20
N MET A 188 -9.54 7.97 -2.81
CA MET A 188 -8.45 8.49 -3.64
C MET A 188 -8.95 9.18 -4.92
N ALA A 189 -10.06 8.75 -5.49
CA ALA A 189 -10.69 9.40 -6.64
C ALA A 189 -11.30 10.77 -6.29
N ILE A 190 -11.85 10.89 -5.07
CA ILE A 190 -12.59 12.08 -4.62
C ILE A 190 -11.68 13.08 -3.90
N GLY A 191 -10.76 12.61 -3.05
CA GLY A 191 -9.93 13.41 -2.16
C GLY A 191 -9.19 14.57 -2.83
N PRO A 192 -8.51 14.36 -3.97
CA PRO A 192 -7.82 15.43 -4.70
C PRO A 192 -8.69 16.60 -5.13
N LYS A 193 -10.00 16.38 -5.25
CA LYS A 193 -10.97 17.37 -5.71
C LYS A 193 -11.54 18.23 -4.58
N LEU A 194 -11.28 17.86 -3.34
CA LEU A 194 -11.71 18.61 -2.18
C LEU A 194 -10.84 19.86 -1.99
N LYS A 195 -11.47 20.93 -1.53
CA LYS A 195 -10.82 22.18 -1.14
C LYS A 195 -10.35 22.10 0.31
N TRP A 196 -9.37 22.93 0.67
CA TRP A 196 -8.89 23.08 2.02
C TRP A 196 -9.99 23.71 2.92
N ILE A 197 -10.03 23.32 4.20
CA ILE A 197 -10.94 23.77 5.26
C ILE A 197 -12.37 23.28 5.05
N LYS A 198 -13.02 23.62 3.95
CA LYS A 198 -14.39 23.22 3.61
C LYS A 198 -14.54 23.13 2.10
N SER A 199 -15.18 22.06 1.65
CA SER A 199 -15.39 21.81 0.23
C SER A 199 -16.86 21.58 -0.09
N ASN A 200 -17.29 22.17 -1.22
CA ASN A 200 -18.42 21.68 -1.98
C ASN A 200 -17.89 21.08 -3.27
N LEU A 201 -18.30 19.88 -3.61
CA LEU A 201 -17.93 19.24 -4.88
C LEU A 201 -18.61 20.02 -6.03
N ASP A 202 -17.79 20.70 -6.83
CA ASP A 202 -18.29 21.61 -7.89
C ASP A 202 -18.74 20.83 -9.15
N ASP A 203 -18.28 19.60 -9.36
CA ASP A 203 -18.50 18.81 -10.59
C ASP A 203 -19.11 17.42 -10.30
N LYS A 204 -20.16 17.40 -9.49
CA LYS A 204 -20.82 16.15 -9.06
C LYS A 204 -21.36 15.34 -10.25
N PHE A 205 -21.94 16.01 -11.23
CA PHE A 205 -22.57 15.34 -12.36
C PHE A 205 -21.54 14.53 -13.17
N SER A 206 -20.42 15.14 -13.55
CA SER A 206 -19.38 14.45 -14.30
C SER A 206 -18.73 13.32 -13.48
N MET A 207 -18.56 13.48 -12.16
CA MET A 207 -18.06 12.43 -11.28
C MET A 207 -19.02 11.23 -11.22
N ILE A 208 -20.32 11.46 -11.09
CA ILE A 208 -21.35 10.41 -11.08
C ILE A 208 -21.41 9.71 -12.44
N LEU A 209 -21.39 10.49 -13.53
CA LEU A 209 -21.40 9.94 -14.88
C LEU A 209 -20.20 9.01 -15.13
N LEU A 210 -18.99 9.43 -14.76
CA LEU A 210 -17.79 8.60 -14.88
C LEU A 210 -17.87 7.34 -14.01
N PHE A 211 -18.46 7.44 -12.83
CA PHE A 211 -18.67 6.27 -11.97
C PHE A 211 -19.63 5.26 -12.64
N ILE A 212 -20.76 5.72 -13.17
CA ILE A 212 -21.72 4.86 -13.90
C ILE A 212 -21.05 4.20 -15.11
N ILE A 213 -20.30 4.97 -15.90
CA ILE A 213 -19.54 4.43 -17.05
C ILE A 213 -18.56 3.35 -16.59
N SER A 214 -17.84 3.58 -15.50
CA SER A 214 -16.87 2.62 -14.94
C SER A 214 -17.56 1.32 -14.50
N VAL A 215 -18.73 1.41 -13.88
CA VAL A 215 -19.53 0.24 -13.50
C VAL A 215 -19.98 -0.54 -14.73
N LEU A 216 -20.50 0.14 -15.76
CA LEU A 216 -20.92 -0.51 -17.00
C LEU A 216 -19.79 -1.21 -17.73
N ILE A 217 -18.63 -0.56 -17.85
CA ILE A 217 -17.43 -1.16 -18.48
C ILE A 217 -16.99 -2.40 -17.70
N SER A 218 -16.91 -2.31 -16.36
CA SER A 218 -16.51 -3.43 -15.51
C SER A 218 -17.47 -4.61 -15.60
N PHE A 219 -18.77 -4.32 -15.66
CA PHE A 219 -19.81 -5.33 -15.86
C PHE A 219 -19.64 -6.07 -17.18
N PHE A 220 -19.42 -5.34 -18.29
CA PHE A 220 -19.22 -5.95 -19.59
C PHE A 220 -17.95 -6.79 -19.66
N ILE A 221 -16.84 -6.31 -19.09
CA ILE A 221 -15.57 -7.08 -19.02
C ILE A 221 -15.81 -8.40 -18.29
N LEU A 222 -16.39 -8.37 -17.09
CA LEU A 222 -16.59 -9.59 -16.29
C LEU A 222 -17.59 -10.56 -16.89
N LYS A 223 -18.60 -10.06 -17.63
CA LYS A 223 -19.54 -10.91 -18.35
C LYS A 223 -18.85 -11.69 -19.47
N ILE A 224 -17.87 -11.10 -20.15
CA ILE A 224 -17.09 -11.76 -21.20
C ILE A 224 -16.20 -12.87 -20.62
N PHE A 225 -15.66 -12.69 -19.41
CA PHE A 225 -14.69 -13.59 -18.79
C PHE A 225 -15.29 -14.56 -17.76
N GLU A 226 -16.63 -14.62 -17.62
CA GLU A 226 -17.36 -15.53 -16.70
C GLU A 226 -16.84 -15.56 -15.26
N ALA A 227 -16.23 -14.46 -14.78
CA ALA A 227 -15.59 -14.36 -13.49
C ALA A 227 -16.60 -14.18 -12.33
N ASN A 228 -16.21 -14.53 -11.10
CA ASN A 228 -16.99 -14.31 -9.87
C ASN A 228 -17.50 -12.87 -9.75
N PHE A 229 -18.86 -12.71 -9.78
CA PHE A 229 -19.47 -11.48 -10.27
C PHE A 229 -19.43 -10.28 -9.29
N LEU A 230 -19.74 -10.47 -7.99
CA LEU A 230 -20.08 -9.30 -7.16
C LEU A 230 -18.85 -8.49 -6.69
N ILE A 231 -17.91 -9.13 -6.00
CA ILE A 231 -16.75 -8.43 -5.42
C ILE A 231 -15.83 -7.91 -6.51
N ASN A 232 -15.59 -8.72 -7.55
CA ASN A 232 -14.74 -8.34 -8.67
C ASN A 232 -15.33 -7.16 -9.46
N THR A 233 -16.67 -7.13 -9.65
CA THR A 233 -17.33 -5.97 -10.30
C THR A 233 -17.09 -4.68 -9.53
N ILE A 234 -17.27 -4.69 -8.21
CA ILE A 234 -17.11 -3.50 -7.38
C ILE A 234 -15.63 -3.06 -7.36
N LEU A 235 -14.71 -4.00 -7.23
CA LEU A 235 -13.27 -3.73 -7.20
C LEU A 235 -12.78 -3.14 -8.52
N ILE A 236 -13.11 -3.77 -9.66
CA ILE A 236 -12.72 -3.29 -10.99
C ILE A 236 -13.40 -1.95 -11.29
N SER A 237 -14.67 -1.77 -10.91
CA SER A 237 -15.36 -0.50 -11.08
C SER A 237 -14.70 0.64 -10.32
N SER A 238 -14.25 0.39 -9.07
CA SER A 238 -13.55 1.41 -8.28
C SER A 238 -12.18 1.77 -8.87
N ALA A 239 -11.44 0.77 -9.36
CA ALA A 239 -10.15 0.98 -10.01
C ALA A 239 -10.29 1.70 -11.37
N THR A 240 -11.26 1.28 -12.19
CA THR A 240 -11.57 1.91 -13.47
C THR A 240 -12.08 3.35 -13.29
N TYR A 241 -12.88 3.59 -12.25
CA TYR A 241 -13.32 4.93 -11.89
C TYR A 241 -12.14 5.83 -11.50
N LEU A 242 -11.22 5.35 -10.65
CA LEU A 242 -10.01 6.08 -10.30
C LEU A 242 -9.17 6.40 -11.55
N PHE A 243 -9.03 5.44 -12.47
CA PHE A 243 -8.31 5.64 -13.72
C PHE A 243 -8.95 6.74 -14.58
N PHE A 244 -10.24 6.67 -14.87
CA PHE A 244 -10.89 7.68 -15.72
C PHE A 244 -10.91 9.06 -15.08
N ILE A 245 -11.11 9.15 -13.77
CA ILE A 245 -11.17 10.45 -13.10
C ILE A 245 -9.78 11.11 -13.02
N THR A 246 -8.72 10.31 -12.82
CA THR A 246 -7.34 10.82 -12.84
C THR A 246 -6.88 11.16 -14.25
N PHE A 247 -7.26 10.36 -15.26
CA PHE A 247 -7.01 10.66 -16.66
C PHE A 247 -7.67 11.99 -17.08
N ARG A 248 -8.95 12.17 -16.75
CA ARG A 248 -9.67 13.44 -16.99
C ARG A 248 -8.96 14.64 -16.38
N ASP A 249 -8.35 14.49 -15.21
CA ASP A 249 -7.70 15.57 -14.48
C ASP A 249 -6.48 16.16 -15.21
N PHE A 250 -5.87 15.42 -16.14
CA PHE A 250 -4.84 15.99 -17.01
C PHE A 250 -5.37 17.08 -17.93
N PHE A 251 -6.65 17.02 -18.29
CA PHE A 251 -7.27 18.01 -19.18
C PHE A 251 -7.93 19.15 -18.40
N ILE A 252 -8.32 18.92 -17.15
CA ILE A 252 -8.98 19.90 -16.29
C ILE A 252 -8.01 20.43 -15.26
N LYS A 253 -7.18 21.41 -15.63
CA LYS A 253 -6.14 22.03 -14.77
C LYS A 253 -6.63 22.62 -13.44
N LYS A 254 -7.94 22.69 -13.22
CA LYS A 254 -8.57 23.37 -12.08
C LYS A 254 -8.38 22.64 -10.74
N PHE A 255 -8.13 21.32 -10.73
CA PHE A 255 -8.29 20.52 -9.52
C PHE A 255 -6.99 19.97 -8.89
N SER A 256 -5.87 19.89 -9.63
CA SER A 256 -4.67 19.26 -9.10
C SER A 256 -3.39 19.75 -9.78
N ASN A 257 -2.27 19.59 -9.08
CA ASN A 257 -0.93 19.80 -9.63
C ASN A 257 -0.54 18.61 -10.53
N ILE A 258 0.28 18.85 -11.54
CA ILE A 258 0.72 17.84 -12.51
C ILE A 258 1.42 16.64 -11.83
N SER A 259 2.23 16.87 -10.79
CA SER A 259 2.89 15.81 -10.02
C SER A 259 1.89 14.89 -9.32
N GLN A 260 0.83 15.46 -8.74
CA GLN A 260 -0.26 14.70 -8.13
C GLN A 260 -1.01 13.87 -9.17
N ASN A 261 -1.32 14.45 -10.34
CA ASN A 261 -2.01 13.75 -11.43
C ASN A 261 -1.19 12.55 -11.92
N ILE A 262 0.10 12.73 -12.18
CA ILE A 262 0.98 11.65 -12.63
C ILE A 262 1.04 10.53 -11.60
N SER A 263 1.20 10.86 -10.31
CA SER A 263 1.31 9.86 -9.24
C SER A 263 0.02 9.05 -9.07
N HIS A 264 -1.14 9.73 -9.04
CA HIS A 264 -2.44 9.06 -8.87
C HIS A 264 -2.85 8.28 -10.12
N PHE A 265 -2.58 8.81 -11.30
CA PHE A 265 -2.81 8.11 -12.57
C PHE A 265 -1.92 6.84 -12.67
N GLY A 266 -0.63 6.97 -12.37
CA GLY A 266 0.30 5.82 -12.35
C GLY A 266 -0.12 4.74 -11.37
N PHE A 267 -0.59 5.14 -10.16
CA PHE A 267 -1.12 4.19 -9.18
C PHE A 267 -2.42 3.51 -9.68
N SER A 268 -3.34 4.26 -10.30
CA SER A 268 -4.56 3.68 -10.87
C SER A 268 -4.27 2.69 -11.99
N LEU A 269 -3.30 3.01 -12.85
CA LEU A 269 -2.85 2.12 -13.91
C LEU A 269 -2.21 0.83 -13.35
N LEU A 270 -1.40 0.95 -12.31
CA LEU A 270 -0.81 -0.20 -11.62
C LEU A 270 -1.90 -1.13 -11.07
N ILE A 271 -2.88 -0.60 -10.34
CA ILE A 271 -3.98 -1.40 -9.78
C ILE A 271 -4.79 -2.09 -10.89
N LEU A 272 -5.14 -1.37 -11.97
CA LEU A 272 -5.83 -1.97 -13.10
C LEU A 272 -5.02 -3.09 -13.76
N SER A 273 -3.71 -2.88 -13.94
CA SER A 273 -2.83 -3.90 -14.51
C SER A 273 -2.76 -5.16 -13.65
N ILE A 274 -2.69 -5.02 -12.32
CA ILE A 274 -2.75 -6.14 -11.37
C ILE A 274 -4.07 -6.89 -11.48
N LEU A 275 -5.19 -6.15 -11.49
CA LEU A 275 -6.52 -6.77 -11.58
C LEU A 275 -6.74 -7.48 -12.91
N PHE A 276 -6.30 -6.89 -14.01
CA PHE A 276 -6.40 -7.53 -15.32
C PHE A 276 -5.46 -8.73 -15.45
N ASN A 277 -4.24 -8.64 -14.93
CA ASN A 277 -3.35 -9.79 -14.90
C ASN A 277 -3.99 -10.97 -14.14
N ASN A 278 -4.62 -10.71 -12.99
CA ASN A 278 -5.32 -11.75 -12.22
C ASN A 278 -6.54 -12.33 -12.98
N LEU A 279 -7.25 -11.52 -13.78
CA LEU A 279 -8.41 -11.98 -14.55
C LEU A 279 -8.01 -12.78 -15.79
N PHE A 280 -6.90 -12.43 -16.43
CA PHE A 280 -6.48 -13.00 -17.72
C PHE A 280 -5.42 -14.08 -17.59
N SER A 281 -4.75 -14.22 -16.43
CA SER A 281 -3.78 -15.29 -16.22
C SER A 281 -4.50 -16.58 -15.84
N SER A 282 -4.08 -17.67 -16.44
CA SER A 282 -4.41 -19.04 -16.04
C SER A 282 -3.14 -19.75 -15.62
N GLU A 283 -3.16 -20.33 -14.41
CA GLU A 283 -2.05 -21.12 -13.89
C GLU A 283 -2.48 -22.58 -13.85
N ILE A 284 -1.68 -23.46 -14.47
CA ILE A 284 -1.91 -24.90 -14.48
C ILE A 284 -0.73 -25.55 -13.74
N ILE A 285 -1.02 -26.16 -12.60
CA ILE A 285 -0.04 -26.93 -11.83
C ILE A 285 -0.30 -28.40 -12.11
N THR A 286 0.68 -29.09 -12.68
CA THR A 286 0.61 -30.53 -12.93
C THR A 286 1.90 -31.23 -12.50
N ASN A 287 1.76 -32.46 -12.00
CA ASN A 287 2.89 -33.31 -11.67
C ASN A 287 3.20 -34.18 -12.89
N LEU A 288 4.36 -33.96 -13.50
CA LEU A 288 4.84 -34.77 -14.62
C LEU A 288 5.88 -35.80 -14.14
N LYS A 289 5.81 -37.03 -14.62
CA LYS A 289 6.89 -38.00 -14.48
C LYS A 289 8.00 -37.70 -15.47
N VAL A 290 9.20 -38.17 -15.17
CA VAL A 290 10.35 -37.98 -16.08
C VAL A 290 10.03 -38.62 -17.44
N GLY A 291 10.01 -37.79 -18.48
CA GLY A 291 9.70 -38.20 -19.86
C GLY A 291 8.25 -37.90 -20.31
N GLU A 292 7.39 -37.40 -19.42
CA GLU A 292 6.04 -36.93 -19.81
C GLU A 292 6.12 -35.46 -20.26
N THR A 293 5.36 -35.10 -21.28
CA THR A 293 5.18 -33.73 -21.78
C THR A 293 3.76 -33.29 -21.51
N PHE A 294 3.60 -32.02 -21.11
CA PHE A 294 2.30 -31.39 -21.00
C PHE A 294 1.93 -30.73 -22.34
N GLU A 295 0.84 -31.13 -22.95
CA GLU A 295 0.27 -30.55 -24.18
C GLU A 295 -0.89 -29.62 -23.85
#